data_e2dce73acff5c26b6704bc1a39ecee62
#
_entry.id   e2dce73acff5c26b6704bc1a39ecee62
#
_cell.length_a   1.000
_cell.length_b   1.000
_cell.length_c   1.000
_cell.angle_alpha   90.00
_cell.angle_beta   90.00
_cell.angle_gamma   90.00
#
_symmetry.space_group_name_H-M   'P 1'
#
loop_
_entity.id
_entity.type
_entity.pdbx_description
1 polymer ?
#
loop_
_entity_poly.entity_id
_entity_poly.type
_entity_poly.pdbx_seq_one_letter_code
_entity_poly.pdbx_strand_id
1 'polypeptide(L)'
;MRHAIRFHIVSWLRPDGTFAARKVELFSNQGAYASHGHSIVAKAMGSFPQHYPCDNMECDAWTVFTNRPAAGAMRGYGMPQASFADEANVEDCAKAVGMDPLAFRMQNVMPQGYEDGFSHNVNYDDSFRQCLEAGKKYIDYDRKLAEFAKDTGPVRRGIGVATFWYNTAVYPISLETSSNRMQLNLDGSVTMQCGETEIGQGADTVYAQMAADVVGLGDYRRVHVVSCQDTDVTPTGLGAYASRQTYVAGFSIRQTGLLLKEKILDYAGKLTRQAVYNMDIVDGSIVRTTDGKVLMSLSELAMHAQYNPNDSQHITAESTYTIRNNAYSFGCTFAEVEVDIPMCKVTLKDIINVHDCGRLVNPALAEAQVHGGMSMAIGYGLSEQLLFDEKTGKPLNNNLLDYKLSTIMDHPHLEAQFVENAEPTSAFGTKALGEPPACSGAPAIRNAIYNATGVAIDQDPITPHVLFRRFTEEGLIRD
;
A
#
# COMPACT_ATOMS: atom_id res chain seq x y z
N MET A 1 2.34 16.85 -8.04
CA MET A 1 3.54 16.71 -7.19
C MET A 1 3.11 16.42 -5.76
N ARG A 2 4.00 15.81 -4.95
CA ARG A 2 3.77 15.63 -3.50
C ARG A 2 3.73 16.99 -2.81
N HIS A 3 2.96 17.08 -1.73
CA HIS A 3 3.02 18.24 -0.82
C HIS A 3 4.35 18.27 -0.09
N ALA A 4 4.98 19.43 -0.04
CA ALA A 4 6.04 19.67 0.93
C ALA A 4 5.39 19.89 2.30
N ILE A 5 5.77 19.08 3.28
CA ILE A 5 5.21 19.16 4.64
C ILE A 5 6.36 19.35 5.64
N ARG A 6 6.20 20.32 6.54
CA ARG A 6 7.09 20.51 7.69
C ARG A 6 6.42 19.97 8.92
N PHE A 7 7.14 19.15 9.66
CA PHE A 7 6.69 18.58 10.92
C PHE A 7 7.50 19.14 12.09
N HIS A 8 6.84 19.32 13.22
CA HIS A 8 7.45 19.53 14.52
C HIS A 8 6.89 18.48 15.47
N ILE A 9 7.74 17.58 15.93
CA ILE A 9 7.34 16.43 16.75
C ILE A 9 8.07 16.50 18.08
N VAL A 10 7.31 16.44 19.17
CA VAL A 10 7.84 16.31 20.53
C VAL A 10 7.28 15.03 21.13
N SER A 11 8.16 14.15 21.57
CA SER A 11 7.80 12.88 22.18
C SER A 11 8.33 12.79 23.60
N TRP A 12 7.48 12.36 24.53
CA TRP A 12 7.85 12.08 25.92
C TRP A 12 7.84 10.58 26.13
N LEU A 13 8.95 10.08 26.62
CA LEU A 13 9.14 8.64 26.86
C LEU A 13 9.11 8.33 28.35
N ARG A 14 8.60 7.15 28.70
CA ARG A 14 8.77 6.56 30.02
C ARG A 14 10.17 5.94 30.12
N PRO A 15 10.66 5.67 31.34
CA PRO A 15 11.98 5.05 31.54
C PRO A 15 12.17 3.69 30.83
N ASP A 16 11.08 2.98 30.54
CA ASP A 16 11.09 1.70 29.82
C ASP A 16 11.10 1.88 28.28
N GLY A 17 11.13 3.11 27.79
CA GLY A 17 11.12 3.41 26.36
C GLY A 17 9.74 3.46 25.71
N THR A 18 8.65 3.31 26.48
CA THR A 18 7.30 3.47 25.91
C THR A 18 6.91 4.94 25.79
N PHE A 19 6.08 5.27 24.79
CA PHE A 19 5.56 6.63 24.64
C PHE A 19 4.61 6.99 25.79
N ALA A 20 4.86 8.10 26.46
CA ALA A 20 3.98 8.68 27.47
C ALA A 20 3.04 9.73 26.86
N ALA A 21 3.57 10.54 25.96
CA ALA A 21 2.82 11.55 25.23
C ALA A 21 3.53 11.90 23.92
N ARG A 22 2.77 12.40 22.94
CA ARG A 22 3.32 12.93 21.69
C ARG A 22 2.56 14.18 21.26
N LYS A 23 3.28 15.22 20.84
CA LYS A 23 2.73 16.39 20.19
C LYS A 23 3.28 16.52 18.78
N VAL A 24 2.39 16.66 17.80
CA VAL A 24 2.74 16.75 16.40
C VAL A 24 2.09 18.00 15.79
N GLU A 25 2.90 18.86 15.23
CA GLU A 25 2.44 20.02 14.45
C GLU A 25 2.93 19.85 13.02
N LEU A 26 2.05 20.01 12.03
CA LEU A 26 2.41 19.90 10.63
C LEU A 26 1.86 21.02 9.75
N PHE A 27 2.71 21.54 8.87
CA PHE A 27 2.41 22.62 7.94
C PHE A 27 2.62 22.11 6.52
N SER A 28 1.53 22.02 5.76
CA SER A 28 1.54 21.52 4.39
C SER A 28 1.41 22.66 3.38
N ASN A 29 2.36 22.73 2.47
CA ASN A 29 2.31 23.66 1.34
C ASN A 29 1.51 23.04 0.19
N GLN A 30 0.32 23.58 -0.09
CA GLN A 30 -0.54 23.08 -1.17
C GLN A 30 -0.40 23.85 -2.50
N GLY A 31 0.38 24.93 -2.52
CA GLY A 31 0.49 25.79 -3.68
C GLY A 31 -0.67 26.77 -3.81
N ALA A 32 -0.95 27.24 -5.04
CA ALA A 32 -1.91 28.30 -5.28
C ALA A 32 -3.38 27.87 -5.27
N TYR A 33 -3.65 26.56 -5.38
CA TYR A 33 -5.00 26.04 -5.47
C TYR A 33 -5.19 24.87 -4.49
N ALA A 34 -6.41 24.72 -3.96
CA ALA A 34 -6.72 23.77 -2.91
C ALA A 34 -6.48 22.30 -3.30
N SER A 35 -6.84 21.88 -4.51
CA SER A 35 -6.74 20.47 -4.91
C SER A 35 -7.20 19.53 -3.77
N HIS A 36 -6.35 18.59 -3.36
CA HIS A 36 -6.60 17.65 -2.27
C HIS A 36 -5.90 18.02 -0.94
N GLY A 37 -5.38 19.27 -0.81
CA GLY A 37 -4.46 19.66 0.27
C GLY A 37 -4.92 19.30 1.67
N HIS A 38 -6.14 19.65 2.06
CA HIS A 38 -6.67 19.38 3.40
C HIS A 38 -6.86 17.88 3.70
N SER A 39 -7.30 17.09 2.71
CA SER A 39 -7.48 15.65 2.88
C SER A 39 -6.14 14.93 3.01
N ILE A 40 -5.11 15.38 2.27
CA ILE A 40 -3.73 14.85 2.37
C ILE A 40 -3.14 15.12 3.73
N VAL A 41 -3.35 16.32 4.26
CA VAL A 41 -2.92 16.72 5.61
C VAL A 41 -3.63 15.91 6.70
N ALA A 42 -4.95 15.74 6.56
CA ALA A 42 -5.74 14.92 7.48
C ALA A 42 -5.27 13.46 7.50
N LYS A 43 -4.96 12.88 6.32
CA LYS A 43 -4.40 11.53 6.22
C LYS A 43 -3.03 11.43 6.90
N ALA A 44 -2.13 12.38 6.64
CA ALA A 44 -0.81 12.45 7.26
C ALA A 44 -0.89 12.56 8.79
N MET A 45 -1.75 13.44 9.31
CA MET A 45 -1.98 13.63 10.73
C MET A 45 -2.54 12.37 11.39
N GLY A 46 -3.52 11.73 10.77
CA GLY A 46 -4.19 10.54 11.29
C GLY A 46 -3.29 9.30 11.42
N SER A 47 -2.08 9.31 10.82
CA SER A 47 -1.15 8.18 10.94
C SER A 47 -0.50 8.10 12.31
N PHE A 48 -0.19 9.22 12.94
CA PHE A 48 0.58 9.26 14.19
C PHE A 48 -0.08 8.49 15.34
N PRO A 49 -1.39 8.68 15.66
CA PRO A 49 -2.03 7.94 16.74
C PRO A 49 -2.20 6.45 16.45
N GLN A 50 -2.17 6.05 15.18
CA GLN A 50 -2.43 4.66 14.79
C GLN A 50 -1.16 3.85 14.57
N HIS A 51 -0.07 4.47 14.13
CA HIS A 51 1.19 3.78 13.89
C HIS A 51 1.90 3.41 15.18
N TYR A 52 2.10 4.38 16.06
CA TYR A 52 2.66 4.22 17.39
C TYR A 52 1.69 4.79 18.44
N PRO A 53 0.68 4.01 18.85
CA PRO A 53 -0.34 4.48 19.78
C PRO A 53 0.25 4.91 21.12
N CYS A 54 -0.26 6.01 21.66
CA CYS A 54 0.00 6.39 23.04
C CYS A 54 -1.23 7.08 23.66
N ASP A 55 -1.33 7.09 24.98
CA ASP A 55 -2.52 7.57 25.69
C ASP A 55 -2.76 9.08 25.53
N ASN A 56 -1.69 9.84 25.32
CA ASN A 56 -1.74 11.31 25.24
C ASN A 56 -1.14 11.77 23.91
N MET A 57 -2.00 12.14 22.97
CA MET A 57 -1.59 12.62 21.65
C MET A 57 -2.30 13.93 21.32
N GLU A 58 -1.51 14.93 20.93
CA GLU A 58 -1.98 16.19 20.37
C GLU A 58 -1.44 16.33 18.95
N CYS A 59 -2.33 16.55 17.96
CA CYS A 59 -1.96 16.72 16.57
C CYS A 59 -2.65 17.95 15.98
N ASP A 60 -1.86 18.93 15.55
CA ASP A 60 -2.33 20.12 14.87
C ASP A 60 -1.80 20.16 13.44
N ALA A 61 -2.68 20.45 12.49
CA ALA A 61 -2.34 20.41 11.08
C ALA A 61 -2.87 21.62 10.29
N TRP A 62 -2.01 22.21 9.50
CA TRP A 62 -2.34 23.38 8.67
C TRP A 62 -2.04 23.12 7.21
N THR A 63 -2.95 23.56 6.35
CA THR A 63 -2.77 23.62 4.89
C THR A 63 -2.55 25.07 4.51
N VAL A 64 -1.43 25.37 3.84
CA VAL A 64 -0.99 26.75 3.56
C VAL A 64 -0.99 26.99 2.06
N PHE A 65 -1.68 28.03 1.63
CA PHE A 65 -1.59 28.54 0.25
C PHE A 65 -0.29 29.29 0.01
N THR A 66 0.29 29.07 -1.15
CA THR A 66 1.50 29.78 -1.61
C THR A 66 1.41 30.08 -3.11
N ASN A 67 2.37 30.83 -3.63
CA ASN A 67 2.49 31.11 -5.06
C ASN A 67 3.12 29.97 -5.89
N ARG A 68 3.29 28.78 -5.32
CA ARG A 68 3.82 27.60 -6.02
C ARG A 68 2.72 26.89 -6.83
N PRO A 69 3.08 26.06 -7.81
CA PRO A 69 2.12 25.19 -8.47
C PRO A 69 1.36 24.30 -7.45
N ALA A 70 0.09 24.01 -7.75
CA ALA A 70 -0.72 23.20 -6.87
C ALA A 70 -0.12 21.80 -6.66
N ALA A 71 0.02 21.41 -5.42
CA ALA A 71 0.30 20.03 -5.06
C ALA A 71 -1.01 19.22 -5.06
N GLY A 72 -0.92 17.91 -5.17
CA GLY A 72 -2.11 17.06 -5.27
C GLY A 72 -1.85 15.62 -4.82
N ALA A 73 -2.80 14.75 -5.14
CA ALA A 73 -2.70 13.34 -4.85
C ALA A 73 -1.45 12.73 -5.54
N MET A 74 -0.65 12.05 -4.76
CA MET A 74 0.51 11.29 -5.21
C MET A 74 0.58 10.01 -4.36
N ARG A 75 1.01 8.87 -4.92
CA ARG A 75 1.07 7.55 -4.29
C ARG A 75 1.47 7.63 -2.82
N GLY A 76 0.58 7.20 -1.91
CA GLY A 76 0.74 7.30 -0.46
C GLY A 76 0.01 8.47 0.22
N TYR A 77 -0.42 9.52 -0.53
CA TYR A 77 -1.37 10.56 -0.10
C TYR A 77 -1.04 11.21 1.26
N GLY A 78 0.21 11.66 1.45
CA GLY A 78 0.70 12.26 2.70
C GLY A 78 1.41 11.28 3.63
N MET A 79 1.18 9.98 3.50
CA MET A 79 1.83 8.96 4.34
C MET A 79 3.34 8.88 4.16
N PRO A 80 3.94 8.99 2.94
CA PRO A 80 5.40 9.00 2.81
C PRO A 80 6.07 10.12 3.60
N GLN A 81 5.46 11.32 3.60
CA GLN A 81 5.97 12.47 4.35
C GLN A 81 5.83 12.25 5.87
N ALA A 82 4.64 11.79 6.30
CA ALA A 82 4.40 11.48 7.71
C ALA A 82 5.30 10.34 8.21
N SER A 83 5.45 9.28 7.44
CA SER A 83 6.32 8.15 7.78
C SER A 83 7.79 8.57 7.88
N PHE A 84 8.27 9.46 6.99
CA PHE A 84 9.64 9.99 7.11
C PHE A 84 9.83 10.73 8.45
N ALA A 85 8.91 11.62 8.80
CA ALA A 85 9.02 12.41 10.03
C ALA A 85 8.83 11.55 11.29
N ASP A 86 7.85 10.65 11.27
CA ASP A 86 7.54 9.75 12.39
C ASP A 86 8.69 8.78 12.67
N GLU A 87 9.16 8.10 11.67
CA GLU A 87 10.24 7.12 11.77
C GLU A 87 11.60 7.74 12.09
N ALA A 88 11.85 8.98 11.66
CA ALA A 88 13.00 9.76 12.10
C ALA A 88 12.91 10.09 13.60
N ASN A 89 11.75 10.54 14.09
CA ASN A 89 11.53 10.79 15.51
C ASN A 89 11.62 9.52 16.36
N VAL A 90 11.08 8.40 15.86
CA VAL A 90 11.17 7.09 16.53
C VAL A 90 12.62 6.62 16.65
N GLU A 91 13.43 6.79 15.62
CA GLU A 91 14.87 6.49 15.65
C GLU A 91 15.61 7.34 16.66
N ASP A 92 15.31 8.64 16.69
CA ASP A 92 15.92 9.58 17.63
C ASP A 92 15.49 9.26 19.07
N CYS A 93 14.22 8.87 19.29
CA CYS A 93 13.71 8.41 20.58
C CYS A 93 14.44 7.14 21.07
N ALA A 94 14.60 6.12 20.20
CA ALA A 94 15.30 4.91 20.55
C ALA A 94 16.74 5.19 21.03
N LYS A 95 17.45 6.05 20.30
CA LYS A 95 18.80 6.48 20.69
C LYS A 95 18.84 7.28 21.98
N ALA A 96 17.87 8.16 22.21
CA ALA A 96 17.80 8.97 23.44
C ALA A 96 17.65 8.12 24.70
N VAL A 97 16.97 6.95 24.61
CA VAL A 97 16.84 6.01 25.74
C VAL A 97 17.86 4.88 25.71
N GLY A 98 18.78 4.87 24.73
CA GLY A 98 19.82 3.84 24.60
C GLY A 98 19.30 2.46 24.20
N MET A 99 18.14 2.39 23.54
CA MET A 99 17.57 1.15 23.01
C MET A 99 18.02 0.90 21.58
N ASP A 100 18.10 -0.38 21.22
CA ASP A 100 18.19 -0.78 19.82
C ASP A 100 16.95 -0.28 19.05
N PRO A 101 17.11 0.38 17.87
CA PRO A 101 15.99 0.98 17.15
C PRO A 101 14.92 -0.03 16.69
N LEU A 102 15.32 -1.27 16.39
CA LEU A 102 14.38 -2.34 16.04
C LEU A 102 13.59 -2.80 17.28
N ALA A 103 14.28 -2.99 18.41
CA ALA A 103 13.63 -3.36 19.67
C ALA A 103 12.64 -2.29 20.13
N PHE A 104 13.01 -1.00 19.97
CA PHE A 104 12.11 0.12 20.28
C PHE A 104 10.83 0.08 19.44
N ARG A 105 10.96 -0.20 18.13
CA ARG A 105 9.80 -0.35 17.25
C ARG A 105 8.93 -1.53 17.64
N MET A 106 9.53 -2.70 17.87
CA MET A 106 8.80 -3.90 18.31
C MET A 106 7.99 -3.69 19.60
N GLN A 107 8.48 -2.81 20.47
CA GLN A 107 7.80 -2.49 21.72
C GLN A 107 6.64 -1.51 21.55
N ASN A 108 6.75 -0.56 20.62
CA ASN A 108 5.87 0.60 20.53
C ASN A 108 4.88 0.59 19.36
N VAL A 109 5.07 -0.27 18.33
CA VAL A 109 4.11 -0.37 17.22
C VAL A 109 2.73 -0.82 17.69
N MET A 110 1.70 -0.48 16.93
CA MET A 110 0.33 -0.89 17.18
C MET A 110 0.24 -2.40 17.52
N PRO A 111 -0.26 -2.77 18.70
CA PRO A 111 -0.35 -4.17 19.09
C PRO A 111 -1.56 -4.87 18.45
N GLN A 112 -1.52 -6.20 18.41
CA GLN A 112 -2.70 -7.00 18.12
C GLN A 112 -3.83 -6.69 19.12
N GLY A 113 -5.05 -6.59 18.62
CA GLY A 113 -6.24 -6.24 19.41
C GLY A 113 -6.45 -4.74 19.62
N TYR A 114 -5.55 -3.89 19.08
CA TYR A 114 -5.79 -2.44 19.08
C TYR A 114 -7.05 -2.09 18.27
N GLU A 115 -7.92 -1.27 18.87
CA GLU A 115 -9.10 -0.70 18.22
C GLU A 115 -8.93 0.81 18.09
N ASP A 116 -9.07 1.33 16.88
CA ASP A 116 -9.04 2.77 16.63
C ASP A 116 -10.28 3.47 17.16
N GLY A 117 -10.10 4.48 17.99
CA GLY A 117 -11.19 5.21 18.64
C GLY A 117 -12.11 6.00 17.69
N PHE A 118 -11.71 6.22 16.43
CA PHE A 118 -12.49 6.97 15.45
C PHE A 118 -13.22 6.06 14.46
N SER A 119 -12.53 5.12 13.86
CA SER A 119 -13.09 4.24 12.81
C SER A 119 -13.60 2.91 13.37
N HIS A 120 -13.26 2.58 14.61
CA HIS A 120 -13.51 1.27 15.25
C HIS A 120 -12.90 0.08 14.49
N ASN A 121 -11.88 0.36 13.67
CA ASN A 121 -11.11 -0.69 13.04
C ASN A 121 -10.25 -1.41 14.08
N VAL A 122 -10.17 -2.72 13.94
CA VAL A 122 -9.41 -3.58 14.85
C VAL A 122 -8.20 -4.12 14.11
N ASN A 123 -7.05 -4.11 14.79
CA ASN A 123 -5.88 -4.87 14.35
C ASN A 123 -6.04 -6.33 14.78
N TYR A 124 -6.32 -7.22 13.84
CA TYR A 124 -6.64 -8.62 14.15
C TYR A 124 -5.41 -9.52 14.34
N ASP A 125 -4.23 -9.08 13.93
CA ASP A 125 -3.03 -9.93 13.89
C ASP A 125 -1.78 -9.22 14.41
N ASP A 126 -0.66 -9.96 14.51
CA ASP A 126 0.65 -9.44 14.93
C ASP A 126 1.59 -9.18 13.72
N SER A 127 1.03 -8.74 12.61
CA SER A 127 1.75 -8.54 11.35
C SER A 127 2.97 -7.65 11.46
N PHE A 128 2.92 -6.58 12.26
CA PHE A 128 4.07 -5.70 12.44
C PHE A 128 5.30 -6.46 12.91
N ARG A 129 5.15 -7.29 13.96
CA ARG A 129 6.26 -8.08 14.51
C ARG A 129 6.74 -9.11 13.52
N GLN A 130 5.81 -9.81 12.86
CA GLN A 130 6.15 -10.81 11.84
C GLN A 130 6.94 -10.19 10.68
N CYS A 131 6.54 -9.01 10.20
CA CYS A 131 7.27 -8.26 9.16
C CYS A 131 8.67 -7.85 9.63
N LEU A 132 8.79 -7.31 10.84
CA LEU A 132 10.07 -6.90 11.41
C LEU A 132 11.02 -8.09 11.61
N GLU A 133 10.53 -9.23 12.08
CA GLU A 133 11.32 -10.45 12.24
C GLU A 133 11.79 -11.02 10.89
N ALA A 134 10.92 -11.02 9.88
CA ALA A 134 11.29 -11.48 8.54
C ALA A 134 12.37 -10.59 7.90
N GLY A 135 12.20 -9.28 7.96
CA GLY A 135 13.18 -8.32 7.44
C GLY A 135 14.50 -8.35 8.20
N LYS A 136 14.44 -8.44 9.54
CA LYS A 136 15.61 -8.63 10.40
C LYS A 136 16.46 -9.84 9.97
N LYS A 137 15.78 -10.96 9.73
CA LYS A 137 16.41 -12.22 9.32
C LYS A 137 17.03 -12.10 7.92
N TYR A 138 16.32 -11.53 6.97
CA TYR A 138 16.80 -11.38 5.59
C TYR A 138 18.10 -10.58 5.52
N ILE A 139 18.08 -9.38 6.13
CA ILE A 139 19.21 -8.45 6.03
C ILE A 139 20.37 -8.80 6.97
N ASP A 140 20.21 -9.80 7.85
CA ASP A 140 21.18 -10.19 8.88
C ASP A 140 21.52 -9.02 9.83
N TYR A 141 20.46 -8.41 10.35
CA TYR A 141 20.50 -7.14 11.06
C TYR A 141 21.49 -7.11 12.21
N ASP A 142 21.40 -8.09 13.14
CA ASP A 142 22.23 -8.08 14.37
C ASP A 142 23.72 -8.18 14.06
N ARG A 143 24.10 -9.05 13.09
CA ARG A 143 25.49 -9.20 12.69
C ARG A 143 26.02 -7.96 12.00
N LYS A 144 25.26 -7.42 11.02
CA LYS A 144 25.66 -6.22 10.28
C LYS A 144 25.73 -5.00 11.20
N LEU A 145 24.78 -4.81 12.12
CA LEU A 145 24.82 -3.73 13.10
C LEU A 145 26.12 -3.78 13.94
N ALA A 146 26.48 -4.95 14.46
CA ALA A 146 27.70 -5.14 15.26
C ALA A 146 28.99 -5.00 14.43
N GLU A 147 28.95 -5.38 13.15
CA GLU A 147 30.08 -5.22 12.23
C GLU A 147 30.29 -3.76 11.85
N PHE A 148 29.23 -3.06 11.43
CA PHE A 148 29.30 -1.69 10.93
C PHE A 148 29.60 -0.66 12.03
N ALA A 149 29.25 -0.95 13.27
CA ALA A 149 29.65 -0.13 14.42
C ALA A 149 31.17 0.05 14.55
N LYS A 150 31.98 -0.75 13.86
CA LYS A 150 33.45 -0.66 13.85
C LYS A 150 33.99 0.26 12.74
N ASP A 151 33.14 0.70 11.82
CA ASP A 151 33.55 1.55 10.71
C ASP A 151 33.77 2.98 11.21
N THR A 152 35.05 3.42 11.23
CA THR A 152 35.46 4.76 11.72
C THR A 152 36.15 5.58 10.63
N GLY A 153 36.29 5.03 9.42
CA GLY A 153 36.94 5.67 8.28
C GLY A 153 36.07 6.74 7.59
N PRO A 154 36.56 7.28 6.47
CA PRO A 154 35.83 8.24 5.65
C PRO A 154 34.65 7.61 4.92
N VAL A 155 34.68 6.31 4.67
CA VAL A 155 33.56 5.52 4.13
C VAL A 155 33.04 4.61 5.22
N ARG A 156 31.75 4.67 5.49
CA ARG A 156 31.11 3.91 6.57
C ARG A 156 29.84 3.22 6.07
N ARG A 157 29.61 2.03 6.59
CA ARG A 157 28.38 1.29 6.32
C ARG A 157 27.37 1.53 7.44
N GLY A 158 26.10 1.44 7.09
CA GLY A 158 25.03 1.54 8.06
C GLY A 158 23.81 0.72 7.65
N ILE A 159 23.06 0.32 8.66
CA ILE A 159 21.80 -0.40 8.51
C ILE A 159 20.68 0.37 9.22
N GLY A 160 19.54 0.49 8.58
CA GLY A 160 18.38 1.20 9.10
C GLY A 160 17.10 0.42 8.88
N VAL A 161 16.14 0.68 9.75
CA VAL A 161 14.79 0.10 9.69
C VAL A 161 13.77 1.22 9.82
N ALA A 162 12.66 1.07 9.09
CA ALA A 162 11.47 1.89 9.25
C ALA A 162 10.23 1.03 9.02
N THR A 163 9.17 1.30 9.74
CA THR A 163 7.88 0.63 9.59
C THR A 163 6.91 1.50 8.80
N PHE A 164 5.83 0.93 8.36
CA PHE A 164 4.67 1.66 7.85
C PHE A 164 3.37 1.02 8.30
N TRP A 165 2.40 1.87 8.48
CA TRP A 165 1.00 1.55 8.65
C TRP A 165 0.22 2.19 7.49
N TYR A 166 -0.84 1.52 7.01
CA TYR A 166 -1.70 2.09 5.98
C TYR A 166 -3.14 1.63 6.12
N ASN A 167 -4.06 2.59 6.08
CA ASN A 167 -5.48 2.34 6.14
C ASN A 167 -6.01 2.05 4.73
N THR A 168 -6.66 0.89 4.54
CA THR A 168 -7.25 0.48 3.26
C THR A 168 -8.54 1.26 3.02
N ALA A 169 -8.67 1.92 1.86
CA ALA A 169 -9.81 2.76 1.54
C ALA A 169 -9.96 4.00 2.46
N VAL A 170 -11.08 4.72 2.40
CA VAL A 170 -11.28 5.98 3.14
C VAL A 170 -12.51 5.97 4.07
N TYR A 171 -13.15 4.82 4.23
CA TYR A 171 -14.23 4.70 5.22
C TYR A 171 -13.67 4.94 6.64
N PRO A 172 -14.38 5.61 7.57
CA PRO A 172 -15.73 6.18 7.44
C PRO A 172 -15.80 7.63 6.92
N ILE A 173 -14.68 8.22 6.52
CA ILE A 173 -14.60 9.64 6.11
C ILE A 173 -15.43 9.88 4.84
N SER A 174 -15.47 8.89 3.93
CA SER A 174 -16.25 8.91 2.70
C SER A 174 -16.93 7.58 2.44
N LEU A 175 -17.95 7.59 1.60
CA LEU A 175 -18.58 6.36 1.11
C LEU A 175 -17.61 5.61 0.19
N GLU A 176 -17.57 4.31 0.37
CA GLU A 176 -16.74 3.40 -0.40
C GLU A 176 -17.59 2.33 -1.06
N THR A 177 -17.90 2.54 -2.33
CA THR A 177 -18.74 1.64 -3.12
C THR A 177 -18.00 1.09 -4.31
N SER A 178 -18.40 -0.08 -4.78
CA SER A 178 -17.99 -0.67 -6.05
C SER A 178 -19.16 -1.44 -6.66
N SER A 179 -19.27 -1.40 -7.97
CA SER A 179 -20.34 -2.08 -8.71
C SER A 179 -19.78 -2.94 -9.83
N ASN A 180 -20.38 -4.10 -10.05
CA ASN A 180 -20.03 -5.02 -11.11
C ASN A 180 -21.26 -5.58 -11.80
N ARG A 181 -21.12 -5.86 -13.10
CA ARG A 181 -22.07 -6.63 -13.89
C ARG A 181 -21.34 -7.82 -14.50
N MET A 182 -21.89 -9.00 -14.37
CA MET A 182 -21.37 -10.23 -14.96
C MET A 182 -22.42 -10.88 -15.85
N GLN A 183 -21.94 -11.50 -16.94
CA GLN A 183 -22.76 -12.13 -17.95
C GLN A 183 -22.13 -13.45 -18.38
N LEU A 184 -22.92 -14.52 -18.46
CA LEU A 184 -22.49 -15.79 -19.03
C LEU A 184 -22.56 -15.70 -20.56
N ASN A 185 -21.44 -15.97 -21.23
CA ASN A 185 -21.31 -16.01 -22.67
C ASN A 185 -21.65 -17.40 -23.24
N LEU A 186 -21.94 -17.48 -24.55
CA LEU A 186 -22.34 -18.72 -25.22
C LEU A 186 -21.24 -19.80 -25.22
N ASP A 187 -19.98 -19.42 -25.11
CA ASP A 187 -18.83 -20.32 -25.00
C ASP A 187 -18.56 -20.83 -23.58
N GLY A 188 -19.37 -20.38 -22.60
CA GLY A 188 -19.22 -20.70 -21.20
C GLY A 188 -18.22 -19.81 -20.45
N SER A 189 -17.68 -18.79 -21.10
CA SER A 189 -16.89 -17.73 -20.45
C SER A 189 -17.80 -16.70 -19.77
N VAL A 190 -17.22 -15.82 -18.97
CA VAL A 190 -17.93 -14.72 -18.30
C VAL A 190 -17.36 -13.39 -18.75
N THR A 191 -18.20 -12.49 -19.21
CA THR A 191 -17.85 -11.08 -19.36
C THR A 191 -18.18 -10.34 -18.08
N MET A 192 -17.21 -9.60 -17.52
CA MET A 192 -17.37 -8.75 -16.34
C MET A 192 -17.15 -7.29 -16.72
N GLN A 193 -18.16 -6.47 -16.52
CA GLN A 193 -18.08 -5.00 -16.61
C GLN A 193 -17.81 -4.46 -15.22
N CYS A 194 -16.68 -3.75 -15.08
CA CYS A 194 -16.22 -3.19 -13.83
C CYS A 194 -15.98 -1.69 -14.00
N GLY A 195 -16.48 -0.89 -13.06
CA GLY A 195 -16.25 0.56 -13.04
C GLY A 195 -14.92 0.98 -12.40
N GLU A 196 -14.18 0.02 -11.86
CA GLU A 196 -12.87 0.27 -11.24
C GLU A 196 -11.78 0.42 -12.30
N THR A 197 -10.77 1.24 -11.97
CA THR A 197 -9.80 1.74 -12.93
C THR A 197 -8.56 0.84 -13.05
N GLU A 198 -8.22 0.38 -14.27
CA GLU A 198 -6.90 -0.16 -14.59
C GLU A 198 -5.97 1.00 -14.98
N ILE A 199 -4.84 1.15 -14.25
CA ILE A 199 -3.82 2.17 -14.47
C ILE A 199 -2.42 1.57 -14.63
N GLY A 200 -2.34 0.27 -14.97
CA GLY A 200 -1.11 -0.50 -15.09
C GLY A 200 -0.74 -1.29 -13.83
N GLN A 201 -1.58 -1.29 -12.79
CA GLN A 201 -1.34 -2.04 -11.55
C GLN A 201 -1.76 -3.51 -11.63
N GLY A 202 -2.46 -3.93 -12.70
CA GLY A 202 -2.90 -5.31 -12.92
C GLY A 202 -4.27 -5.64 -12.30
N ALA A 203 -5.12 -4.65 -12.09
CA ALA A 203 -6.46 -4.83 -11.50
C ALA A 203 -7.33 -5.80 -12.31
N ASP A 204 -7.35 -5.68 -13.64
CA ASP A 204 -8.15 -6.51 -14.52
C ASP A 204 -7.82 -8.01 -14.37
N THR A 205 -6.53 -8.33 -14.25
CA THR A 205 -6.08 -9.72 -14.02
C THR A 205 -6.53 -10.22 -12.63
N VAL A 206 -6.37 -9.41 -11.59
CA VAL A 206 -6.78 -9.75 -10.22
C VAL A 206 -8.29 -9.95 -10.15
N TYR A 207 -9.06 -9.09 -10.79
CA TYR A 207 -10.53 -9.19 -10.84
C TYR A 207 -10.99 -10.43 -11.59
N ALA A 208 -10.33 -10.76 -12.70
CA ALA A 208 -10.60 -12.01 -13.44
C ALA A 208 -10.35 -13.25 -12.56
N GLN A 209 -9.26 -13.26 -11.78
CA GLN A 209 -8.96 -14.34 -10.84
C GLN A 209 -10.03 -14.46 -9.75
N MET A 210 -10.44 -13.35 -9.14
CA MET A 210 -11.50 -13.33 -8.12
C MET A 210 -12.83 -13.81 -8.68
N ALA A 211 -13.24 -13.34 -9.86
CA ALA A 211 -14.49 -13.74 -10.50
C ALA A 211 -14.51 -15.22 -10.90
N ALA A 212 -13.40 -15.72 -11.45
CA ALA A 212 -13.27 -17.13 -11.80
C ALA A 212 -13.39 -18.05 -10.60
N ASP A 213 -12.77 -17.68 -9.47
CA ASP A 213 -12.85 -18.43 -8.20
C ASP A 213 -14.30 -18.49 -7.69
N VAL A 214 -14.98 -17.34 -7.60
CA VAL A 214 -16.36 -17.26 -7.08
C VAL A 214 -17.36 -18.01 -7.92
N VAL A 215 -17.27 -17.89 -9.25
CA VAL A 215 -18.21 -18.55 -10.18
C VAL A 215 -17.89 -20.05 -10.30
N GLY A 216 -16.62 -20.44 -10.13
CA GLY A 216 -16.18 -21.82 -10.27
C GLY A 216 -15.68 -22.17 -11.69
N LEU A 217 -15.05 -21.20 -12.37
CA LEU A 217 -14.61 -21.40 -13.77
C LEU A 217 -13.31 -22.20 -13.90
N GLY A 218 -12.50 -22.31 -12.83
CA GLY A 218 -11.23 -23.04 -12.80
C GLY A 218 -10.06 -22.33 -13.50
N ASP A 219 -10.35 -21.43 -14.44
CA ASP A 219 -9.35 -20.67 -15.20
C ASP A 219 -9.79 -19.22 -15.34
N TYR A 220 -8.99 -18.29 -14.83
CA TYR A 220 -9.27 -16.85 -14.89
C TYR A 220 -9.31 -16.30 -16.33
N ARG A 221 -8.67 -16.98 -17.30
CA ARG A 221 -8.70 -16.62 -18.72
C ARG A 221 -10.10 -16.76 -19.35
N ARG A 222 -11.02 -17.42 -18.63
CA ARG A 222 -12.45 -17.49 -19.00
C ARG A 222 -13.23 -16.27 -18.53
N VAL A 223 -12.61 -15.31 -17.86
CA VAL A 223 -13.24 -14.04 -17.48
C VAL A 223 -12.68 -12.92 -18.34
N HIS A 224 -13.55 -12.24 -19.05
CA HIS A 224 -13.22 -11.09 -19.89
C HIS A 224 -13.61 -9.82 -19.15
N VAL A 225 -12.65 -9.17 -18.53
CA VAL A 225 -12.88 -7.91 -17.78
C VAL A 225 -12.96 -6.76 -18.79
N VAL A 226 -14.04 -5.98 -18.69
CA VAL A 226 -14.26 -4.77 -19.49
C VAL A 226 -14.21 -3.58 -18.53
N SER A 227 -13.04 -2.96 -18.42
CA SER A 227 -12.78 -1.77 -17.60
C SER A 227 -12.48 -0.57 -18.50
N CYS A 228 -13.38 -0.29 -19.42
CA CYS A 228 -13.22 0.81 -20.38
C CYS A 228 -13.37 2.21 -19.75
N GLN A 229 -13.76 2.28 -18.46
CA GLN A 229 -13.94 3.51 -17.70
C GLN A 229 -14.91 4.49 -18.36
N ASP A 230 -15.85 3.97 -19.10
CA ASP A 230 -16.94 4.69 -19.73
C ASP A 230 -18.19 4.53 -18.86
N THR A 231 -18.61 5.61 -18.19
CA THR A 231 -19.75 5.60 -17.26
C THR A 231 -21.10 5.34 -17.95
N ASP A 232 -21.18 5.42 -19.27
CA ASP A 232 -22.36 5.03 -20.02
C ASP A 232 -22.46 3.50 -20.23
N VAL A 233 -21.35 2.79 -20.08
CA VAL A 233 -21.24 1.34 -20.35
C VAL A 233 -20.99 0.52 -19.08
N THR A 234 -20.04 0.96 -18.25
CA THR A 234 -19.64 0.24 -17.04
C THR A 234 -20.43 0.73 -15.82
N PRO A 235 -20.72 -0.15 -14.85
CA PRO A 235 -21.24 0.26 -13.56
C PRO A 235 -20.32 1.26 -12.86
N THR A 236 -20.85 2.04 -11.92
CA THR A 236 -20.09 3.06 -11.20
C THR A 236 -18.98 2.42 -10.33
N GLY A 237 -17.76 2.93 -10.49
CA GLY A 237 -16.62 2.73 -9.61
C GLY A 237 -16.01 4.08 -9.23
N LEU A 238 -15.30 4.13 -8.10
CA LEU A 238 -14.72 5.37 -7.58
C LEU A 238 -13.26 5.58 -7.97
N GLY A 239 -12.63 4.59 -8.60
CA GLY A 239 -11.26 4.67 -9.11
C GLY A 239 -10.17 4.11 -8.21
N ALA A 240 -8.92 4.25 -8.67
CA ALA A 240 -7.72 3.72 -8.02
C ALA A 240 -7.11 4.76 -7.06
N TYR A 241 -7.53 4.77 -5.80
CA TYR A 241 -6.97 5.61 -4.73
C TYR A 241 -7.06 4.89 -3.38
N ALA A 242 -6.35 5.37 -2.37
CA ALA A 242 -6.33 4.83 -1.00
C ALA A 242 -6.15 3.29 -0.95
N SER A 243 -5.51 2.72 -1.97
CA SER A 243 -5.28 1.26 -2.14
C SER A 243 -6.54 0.41 -1.97
N ARG A 244 -7.70 0.96 -2.37
CA ARG A 244 -9.03 0.43 -2.08
C ARG A 244 -9.49 -0.71 -2.99
N GLN A 245 -8.98 -0.74 -4.23
CA GLN A 245 -9.64 -1.50 -5.30
C GLN A 245 -9.78 -2.99 -5.00
N THR A 246 -8.71 -3.69 -4.66
CA THR A 246 -8.75 -5.14 -4.38
C THR A 246 -9.67 -5.46 -3.20
N TYR A 247 -9.69 -4.60 -2.18
CA TYR A 247 -10.53 -4.78 -1.00
C TYR A 247 -12.01 -4.47 -1.31
N VAL A 248 -12.31 -3.28 -1.83
CA VAL A 248 -13.70 -2.81 -2.05
C VAL A 248 -14.35 -3.52 -3.24
N ALA A 249 -13.65 -3.61 -4.38
CA ALA A 249 -14.17 -4.33 -5.55
C ALA A 249 -14.31 -5.84 -5.29
N GLY A 250 -13.45 -6.41 -4.45
CA GLY A 250 -13.57 -7.81 -4.03
C GLY A 250 -14.96 -8.15 -3.48
N PHE A 251 -15.57 -7.27 -2.68
CA PHE A 251 -16.93 -7.50 -2.18
C PHE A 251 -17.97 -7.50 -3.29
N SER A 252 -17.95 -6.52 -4.20
CA SER A 252 -18.92 -6.46 -5.29
C SER A 252 -18.72 -7.60 -6.28
N ILE A 253 -17.47 -7.99 -6.58
CA ILE A 253 -17.14 -9.16 -7.43
C ILE A 253 -17.68 -10.44 -6.81
N ARG A 254 -17.45 -10.64 -5.50
CA ARG A 254 -17.97 -11.82 -4.78
C ARG A 254 -19.50 -11.86 -4.81
N GLN A 255 -20.14 -10.75 -4.49
CA GLN A 255 -21.62 -10.67 -4.48
C GLN A 255 -22.20 -10.92 -5.88
N THR A 256 -21.68 -10.24 -6.91
CA THR A 256 -22.16 -10.42 -8.29
C THR A 256 -21.89 -11.82 -8.81
N GLY A 257 -20.71 -12.38 -8.52
CA GLY A 257 -20.34 -13.74 -8.92
C GLY A 257 -21.23 -14.80 -8.28
N LEU A 258 -21.55 -14.65 -6.99
CA LEU A 258 -22.51 -15.55 -6.30
C LEU A 258 -23.91 -15.45 -6.90
N LEU A 259 -24.41 -14.23 -7.18
CA LEU A 259 -25.69 -14.03 -7.85
C LEU A 259 -25.73 -14.63 -9.26
N LEU A 260 -24.64 -14.52 -10.01
CA LEU A 260 -24.54 -15.15 -11.33
C LEU A 260 -24.56 -16.67 -11.22
N LYS A 261 -23.75 -17.22 -10.29
CA LYS A 261 -23.69 -18.66 -9.99
C LYS A 261 -25.04 -19.23 -9.59
N GLU A 262 -25.78 -18.54 -8.72
CA GLU A 262 -27.14 -18.90 -8.32
C GLU A 262 -28.07 -19.00 -9.54
N LYS A 263 -28.11 -17.97 -10.40
CA LYS A 263 -28.95 -17.96 -11.61
C LYS A 263 -28.59 -19.07 -12.60
N ILE A 264 -27.29 -19.37 -12.74
CA ILE A 264 -26.83 -20.49 -13.59
C ILE A 264 -27.32 -21.81 -13.02
N LEU A 265 -27.18 -22.04 -11.73
CA LEU A 265 -27.60 -23.28 -11.07
C LEU A 265 -29.12 -23.42 -11.05
N ASP A 266 -29.88 -22.35 -10.87
CA ASP A 266 -31.33 -22.35 -10.99
C ASP A 266 -31.79 -22.79 -12.37
N TYR A 267 -31.16 -22.27 -13.44
CA TYR A 267 -31.47 -22.68 -14.80
C TYR A 267 -31.08 -24.15 -15.05
N ALA A 268 -29.90 -24.57 -14.57
CA ALA A 268 -29.46 -25.95 -14.63
C ALA A 268 -30.42 -26.92 -13.91
N GLY A 269 -30.97 -26.49 -12.78
CA GLY A 269 -31.96 -27.25 -12.02
C GLY A 269 -33.22 -27.55 -12.82
N LYS A 270 -33.71 -26.55 -13.57
CA LYS A 270 -34.85 -26.74 -14.50
C LYS A 270 -34.56 -27.76 -15.58
N LEU A 271 -33.35 -27.69 -16.17
CA LEU A 271 -32.97 -28.61 -17.25
C LEU A 271 -32.70 -30.05 -16.80
N THR A 272 -31.98 -30.18 -15.69
CA THR A 272 -31.52 -31.50 -15.21
C THR A 272 -32.50 -32.16 -14.24
N ARG A 273 -33.53 -31.44 -13.80
CA ARG A 273 -34.48 -31.82 -12.72
C ARG A 273 -33.76 -32.17 -11.41
N GLN A 274 -32.61 -31.55 -11.16
CA GLN A 274 -31.85 -31.66 -9.91
C GLN A 274 -32.18 -30.47 -8.99
N ALA A 275 -32.15 -30.69 -7.70
CA ALA A 275 -32.21 -29.59 -6.75
C ALA A 275 -30.92 -28.79 -6.77
N VAL A 276 -31.01 -27.46 -6.70
CA VAL A 276 -29.87 -26.53 -6.79
C VAL A 276 -28.78 -26.86 -5.76
N TYR A 277 -29.14 -27.20 -4.54
CA TYR A 277 -28.19 -27.54 -3.47
C TYR A 277 -27.39 -28.84 -3.69
N ASN A 278 -27.80 -29.65 -4.70
CA ASN A 278 -27.07 -30.85 -5.14
C ASN A 278 -26.16 -30.58 -6.34
N MET A 279 -26.01 -29.34 -6.72
CA MET A 279 -25.16 -28.95 -7.87
C MET A 279 -24.18 -27.87 -7.48
N ASP A 280 -23.06 -27.83 -8.17
CA ASP A 280 -22.09 -26.75 -8.11
C ASP A 280 -21.47 -26.52 -9.49
N ILE A 281 -20.73 -25.42 -9.64
CA ILE A 281 -19.90 -25.13 -10.82
C ILE A 281 -18.46 -25.43 -10.44
N VAL A 282 -17.84 -26.36 -11.17
CA VAL A 282 -16.44 -26.74 -11.02
C VAL A 282 -15.79 -26.79 -12.39
N ASP A 283 -14.68 -26.10 -12.53
CA ASP A 283 -13.91 -26.01 -13.78
C ASP A 283 -14.75 -25.65 -15.02
N GLY A 284 -15.75 -24.76 -14.83
CA GLY A 284 -16.65 -24.32 -15.89
C GLY A 284 -17.66 -25.37 -16.34
N SER A 285 -17.94 -26.35 -15.48
CA SER A 285 -18.96 -27.38 -15.69
C SER A 285 -19.90 -27.48 -14.49
N ILE A 286 -21.16 -27.76 -14.74
CA ILE A 286 -22.13 -28.03 -13.69
C ILE A 286 -21.97 -29.50 -13.27
N VAL A 287 -21.67 -29.69 -11.99
CA VAL A 287 -21.44 -31.00 -11.40
C VAL A 287 -22.47 -31.30 -10.33
N ARG A 288 -22.81 -32.56 -10.16
CA ARG A 288 -23.57 -33.03 -9.02
C ARG A 288 -22.65 -33.21 -7.82
N THR A 289 -22.96 -32.54 -6.72
CA THR A 289 -22.09 -32.52 -5.51
C THR A 289 -21.96 -33.86 -4.81
N THR A 290 -22.94 -34.76 -4.97
CA THR A 290 -22.96 -36.05 -4.26
C THR A 290 -21.99 -37.09 -4.81
N ASP A 291 -21.66 -37.05 -6.10
CA ASP A 291 -20.80 -38.04 -6.79
C ASP A 291 -19.79 -37.42 -7.76
N GLY A 292 -19.77 -36.09 -7.87
CA GLY A 292 -18.87 -35.37 -8.79
C GLY A 292 -19.22 -35.52 -10.28
N LYS A 293 -20.39 -36.11 -10.61
CA LYS A 293 -20.78 -36.32 -12.00
C LYS A 293 -21.01 -35.00 -12.71
N VAL A 294 -20.34 -34.80 -13.85
CA VAL A 294 -20.59 -33.67 -14.75
C VAL A 294 -21.99 -33.86 -15.37
N LEU A 295 -22.83 -32.87 -15.25
CA LEU A 295 -24.18 -32.84 -15.76
C LEU A 295 -24.23 -32.16 -17.16
N MET A 296 -23.53 -31.01 -17.26
CA MET A 296 -23.35 -30.26 -18.54
C MET A 296 -22.24 -29.22 -18.38
N SER A 297 -21.71 -28.72 -19.47
CA SER A 297 -20.82 -27.57 -19.51
C SER A 297 -21.60 -26.26 -19.41
N LEU A 298 -20.92 -25.17 -19.03
CA LEU A 298 -21.49 -23.82 -19.03
C LEU A 298 -21.85 -23.36 -20.44
N SER A 299 -21.11 -23.80 -21.48
CA SER A 299 -21.43 -23.50 -22.87
C SER A 299 -22.76 -24.17 -23.31
N GLU A 300 -22.94 -25.45 -23.02
CA GLU A 300 -24.20 -26.16 -23.32
C GLU A 300 -25.37 -25.48 -22.60
N LEU A 301 -25.21 -25.08 -21.33
CA LEU A 301 -26.26 -24.38 -20.61
C LEU A 301 -26.56 -23.00 -21.20
N ALA A 302 -25.53 -22.21 -21.54
CA ALA A 302 -25.70 -20.89 -22.12
C ALA A 302 -26.39 -20.93 -23.50
N MET A 303 -25.99 -21.87 -24.34
CA MET A 303 -26.64 -22.12 -25.65
C MET A 303 -28.09 -22.50 -25.47
N HIS A 304 -28.40 -23.41 -24.53
CA HIS A 304 -29.77 -23.79 -24.25
C HIS A 304 -30.60 -22.61 -23.72
N ALA A 305 -30.05 -21.81 -22.82
CA ALA A 305 -30.73 -20.64 -22.24
C ALA A 305 -31.05 -19.59 -23.32
N GLN A 306 -30.10 -19.35 -24.24
CA GLN A 306 -30.28 -18.35 -25.32
C GLN A 306 -31.28 -18.78 -26.39
N TYR A 307 -31.27 -20.05 -26.76
CA TYR A 307 -32.03 -20.55 -27.93
C TYR A 307 -33.26 -21.39 -27.55
N ASN A 308 -33.66 -21.41 -26.27
CA ASN A 308 -34.88 -22.07 -25.83
C ASN A 308 -36.14 -21.28 -26.30
N PRO A 309 -36.96 -21.81 -27.18
CA PRO A 309 -38.09 -21.07 -27.72
C PRO A 309 -39.21 -20.74 -26.69
N ASN A 310 -39.20 -21.45 -25.55
CA ASN A 310 -40.19 -21.28 -24.49
C ASN A 310 -39.72 -20.41 -23.32
N ASP A 311 -38.40 -20.25 -23.11
CA ASP A 311 -37.81 -19.56 -21.96
C ASP A 311 -36.41 -19.02 -22.36
N SER A 312 -36.38 -18.25 -23.47
CA SER A 312 -35.11 -17.63 -23.92
C SER A 312 -34.68 -16.54 -22.93
N GLN A 313 -33.45 -16.65 -22.45
CA GLN A 313 -32.91 -15.68 -21.52
C GLN A 313 -31.40 -15.55 -21.65
N HIS A 314 -30.91 -14.40 -21.28
CA HIS A 314 -29.49 -14.11 -21.14
C HIS A 314 -29.15 -14.06 -19.64
N ILE A 315 -28.27 -14.96 -19.17
CA ILE A 315 -27.98 -15.08 -17.75
C ILE A 315 -26.99 -14.00 -17.34
N THR A 316 -27.46 -13.02 -16.60
CA THR A 316 -26.69 -11.86 -16.11
C THR A 316 -26.96 -11.58 -14.65
N ALA A 317 -25.96 -11.02 -13.97
CA ALA A 317 -26.08 -10.51 -12.60
C ALA A 317 -25.39 -9.16 -12.47
N GLU A 318 -25.93 -8.32 -11.59
CA GLU A 318 -25.35 -7.01 -11.27
C GLU A 318 -25.55 -6.74 -9.78
N SER A 319 -24.55 -6.15 -9.14
CA SER A 319 -24.66 -5.69 -7.77
C SER A 319 -23.75 -4.51 -7.47
N THR A 320 -24.14 -3.77 -6.44
CA THR A 320 -23.33 -2.70 -5.81
C THR A 320 -23.11 -3.05 -4.36
N TYR A 321 -21.88 -2.92 -3.90
CA TYR A 321 -21.53 -3.13 -2.50
C TYR A 321 -20.90 -1.87 -1.91
N THR A 322 -21.32 -1.53 -0.70
CA THR A 322 -20.74 -0.43 0.09
C THR A 322 -20.09 -1.03 1.32
N ILE A 323 -18.79 -0.83 1.50
CA ILE A 323 -18.10 -1.32 2.71
C ILE A 323 -18.52 -0.51 3.94
N ARG A 324 -18.42 -1.16 5.11
CA ARG A 324 -18.67 -0.55 6.41
C ARG A 324 -17.52 -0.75 7.38
N ASN A 325 -16.45 -1.30 6.91
CA ASN A 325 -15.24 -1.55 7.67
C ASN A 325 -14.03 -1.07 6.84
N ASN A 326 -12.91 -1.02 7.48
CA ASN A 326 -11.63 -0.73 6.91
C ASN A 326 -10.63 -1.79 7.38
N ALA A 327 -9.50 -1.92 6.73
CA ALA A 327 -8.47 -2.87 7.08
C ALA A 327 -7.12 -2.17 7.23
N TYR A 328 -6.27 -2.67 8.12
CA TYR A 328 -4.92 -2.18 8.31
C TYR A 328 -3.91 -3.05 7.55
N SER A 329 -3.11 -2.41 6.71
CA SER A 329 -1.95 -3.01 6.07
C SER A 329 -0.70 -2.54 6.79
N PHE A 330 0.25 -3.44 7.00
CA PHE A 330 1.46 -3.21 7.76
C PHE A 330 2.69 -3.65 6.98
N GLY A 331 3.83 -3.13 7.39
CA GLY A 331 5.09 -3.62 6.90
C GLY A 331 6.28 -2.81 7.40
N CYS A 332 7.43 -3.16 6.88
CA CYS A 332 8.67 -2.48 7.19
C CYS A 332 9.62 -2.50 6.00
N THR A 333 10.58 -1.58 6.02
CA THR A 333 11.72 -1.59 5.11
C THR A 333 12.99 -1.62 5.94
N PHE A 334 13.92 -2.50 5.56
CA PHE A 334 15.30 -2.44 6.02
C PHE A 334 16.18 -2.01 4.85
N ALA A 335 17.17 -1.16 5.14
CA ALA A 335 18.10 -0.64 4.16
C ALA A 335 19.54 -0.74 4.67
N GLU A 336 20.45 -1.18 3.80
CA GLU A 336 21.89 -1.12 4.02
C GLU A 336 22.49 -0.08 3.09
N VAL A 337 23.29 0.82 3.66
CA VAL A 337 23.96 1.89 2.91
C VAL A 337 25.47 1.87 3.14
N GLU A 338 26.19 2.40 2.15
CA GLU A 338 27.56 2.84 2.27
C GLU A 338 27.61 4.35 2.07
N VAL A 339 28.15 5.08 3.02
CA VAL A 339 28.25 6.53 3.03
C VAL A 339 29.71 6.95 2.86
N ASP A 340 30.02 7.54 1.72
CA ASP A 340 31.30 8.23 1.48
C ASP A 340 31.14 9.68 2.00
N ILE A 341 31.69 9.93 3.18
CA ILE A 341 31.55 11.22 3.89
C ILE A 341 32.19 12.37 3.11
N PRO A 342 33.48 12.28 2.67
CA PRO A 342 34.11 13.31 1.88
C PRO A 342 33.38 13.64 0.57
N MET A 343 32.84 12.64 -0.10
CA MET A 343 32.13 12.82 -1.37
C MET A 343 30.65 13.14 -1.19
N CYS A 344 30.12 13.15 0.04
CA CYS A 344 28.72 13.33 0.35
C CYS A 344 27.83 12.39 -0.48
N LYS A 345 28.25 11.14 -0.63
CA LYS A 345 27.60 10.16 -1.49
C LYS A 345 27.05 9.00 -0.64
N VAL A 346 25.78 8.68 -0.87
CA VAL A 346 25.14 7.47 -0.35
C VAL A 346 25.02 6.46 -1.47
N THR A 347 25.46 5.25 -1.22
CA THR A 347 25.24 4.10 -2.10
C THR A 347 24.37 3.10 -1.35
N LEU A 348 23.16 2.85 -1.86
CA LEU A 348 22.27 1.82 -1.33
C LEU A 348 22.81 0.45 -1.75
N LYS A 349 23.10 -0.42 -0.80
CA LYS A 349 23.73 -1.74 -1.03
C LYS A 349 22.71 -2.86 -1.07
N ASP A 350 21.69 -2.77 -0.21
CA ASP A 350 20.64 -3.77 -0.08
C ASP A 350 19.38 -3.12 0.49
N ILE A 351 18.22 -3.57 0.09
CA ILE A 351 16.94 -3.08 0.60
C ILE A 351 15.87 -4.17 0.49
N ILE A 352 15.15 -4.37 1.58
CA ILE A 352 13.99 -5.26 1.61
C ILE A 352 12.77 -4.52 2.13
N ASN A 353 11.62 -4.72 1.46
CA ASN A 353 10.31 -4.37 1.98
C ASN A 353 9.55 -5.64 2.33
N VAL A 354 9.14 -5.77 3.57
CA VAL A 354 8.28 -6.86 4.04
C VAL A 354 6.88 -6.29 4.28
N HIS A 355 5.88 -6.90 3.67
CA HIS A 355 4.54 -6.36 3.59
C HIS A 355 3.48 -7.40 4.00
N ASP A 356 2.52 -7.01 4.82
CA ASP A 356 1.26 -7.70 5.01
C ASP A 356 0.13 -6.96 4.28
N CYS A 357 -0.25 -7.48 3.13
CA CYS A 357 -1.42 -7.04 2.37
C CYS A 357 -2.58 -8.06 2.47
N GLY A 358 -2.59 -8.87 3.51
CA GLY A 358 -3.53 -9.96 3.65
C GLY A 358 -3.19 -11.13 2.71
N ARG A 359 -4.22 -11.79 2.21
CA ARG A 359 -4.05 -12.88 1.26
C ARG A 359 -3.61 -12.37 -0.11
N LEU A 360 -2.57 -12.97 -0.68
CA LEU A 360 -2.10 -12.67 -2.03
C LEU A 360 -3.02 -13.28 -3.08
N VAL A 361 -3.67 -12.46 -3.89
CA VAL A 361 -4.48 -12.94 -5.03
C VAL A 361 -3.58 -13.28 -6.21
N ASN A 362 -2.59 -12.43 -6.47
CA ASN A 362 -1.58 -12.64 -7.50
C ASN A 362 -0.19 -12.24 -6.97
N PRO A 363 0.66 -13.21 -6.58
CA PRO A 363 1.97 -12.92 -6.00
C PRO A 363 2.88 -12.08 -6.90
N ALA A 364 2.93 -12.37 -8.20
CA ALA A 364 3.81 -11.65 -9.14
C ALA A 364 3.40 -10.17 -9.31
N LEU A 365 2.09 -9.89 -9.40
CA LEU A 365 1.59 -8.51 -9.47
C LEU A 365 1.76 -7.79 -8.13
N ALA A 366 1.64 -8.49 -7.01
CA ALA A 366 1.88 -7.93 -5.68
C ALA A 366 3.36 -7.52 -5.51
N GLU A 367 4.29 -8.39 -5.89
CA GLU A 367 5.72 -8.10 -5.89
C GLU A 367 6.06 -6.90 -6.78
N ALA A 368 5.50 -6.81 -7.98
CA ALA A 368 5.69 -5.67 -8.87
C ALA A 368 5.21 -4.35 -8.25
N GLN A 369 4.10 -4.36 -7.48
CA GLN A 369 3.64 -3.19 -6.74
C GLN A 369 4.62 -2.78 -5.64
N VAL A 370 5.19 -3.74 -4.92
CA VAL A 370 6.21 -3.47 -3.89
C VAL A 370 7.47 -2.88 -4.51
N HIS A 371 8.01 -3.48 -5.57
CA HIS A 371 9.19 -2.97 -6.28
C HIS A 371 8.98 -1.53 -6.80
N GLY A 372 7.81 -1.24 -7.40
CA GLY A 372 7.48 0.10 -7.86
C GLY A 372 7.37 1.12 -6.71
N GLY A 373 6.87 0.71 -5.54
CA GLY A 373 6.82 1.55 -4.33
C GLY A 373 8.22 1.82 -3.75
N MET A 374 9.07 0.79 -3.69
CA MET A 374 10.47 0.90 -3.22
C MET A 374 11.27 1.83 -4.14
N SER A 375 11.20 1.63 -5.46
CA SER A 375 11.86 2.50 -6.44
C SER A 375 11.49 3.97 -6.26
N MET A 376 10.20 4.25 -6.10
CA MET A 376 9.73 5.60 -5.82
C MET A 376 10.26 6.14 -4.49
N ALA A 377 10.31 5.31 -3.44
CA ALA A 377 10.82 5.72 -2.13
C ALA A 377 12.32 6.02 -2.15
N ILE A 378 13.10 5.26 -2.91
CA ILE A 378 14.54 5.52 -3.13
C ILE A 378 14.72 6.87 -3.84
N GLY A 379 13.94 7.11 -4.91
CA GLY A 379 14.02 8.33 -5.70
C GLY A 379 13.75 9.58 -4.86
N TYR A 380 12.61 9.67 -4.20
CA TYR A 380 12.29 10.86 -3.41
C TYR A 380 13.12 10.96 -2.11
N GLY A 381 13.66 9.84 -1.60
CA GLY A 381 14.54 9.83 -0.45
C GLY A 381 15.95 10.36 -0.73
N LEU A 382 16.47 10.18 -1.95
CA LEU A 382 17.87 10.49 -2.28
C LEU A 382 18.08 11.53 -3.38
N SER A 383 17.17 11.66 -4.36
CA SER A 383 17.48 12.40 -5.59
C SER A 383 16.37 13.31 -6.12
N GLU A 384 15.10 12.96 -5.91
CA GLU A 384 13.97 13.67 -6.51
C GLU A 384 13.64 14.96 -5.76
N GLN A 385 14.12 16.08 -6.24
CA GLN A 385 13.85 17.39 -5.68
C GLN A 385 13.37 18.36 -6.76
N LEU A 386 12.13 18.85 -6.64
CA LEU A 386 11.64 19.95 -7.48
C LEU A 386 12.03 21.27 -6.84
N LEU A 387 12.86 22.03 -7.56
CA LEU A 387 13.37 23.34 -7.13
C LEU A 387 12.46 24.47 -7.62
N PHE A 388 12.30 25.49 -6.81
CA PHE A 388 11.47 26.66 -7.12
C PHE A 388 12.25 27.95 -6.95
N ASP A 389 11.98 28.93 -7.80
CA ASP A 389 12.33 30.31 -7.56
C ASP A 389 11.48 30.85 -6.40
N GLU A 390 12.12 31.31 -5.34
CA GLU A 390 11.42 31.70 -4.10
C GLU A 390 10.52 32.93 -4.28
N LYS A 391 10.84 33.81 -5.22
CA LYS A 391 10.07 35.04 -5.45
C LYS A 391 8.85 34.81 -6.33
N THR A 392 9.01 34.02 -7.38
CA THR A 392 7.97 33.82 -8.39
C THR A 392 7.19 32.53 -8.23
N GLY A 393 7.70 31.55 -7.46
CA GLY A 393 7.15 30.21 -7.35
C GLY A 393 7.32 29.34 -8.60
N LYS A 394 8.10 29.81 -9.61
CA LYS A 394 8.32 29.08 -10.85
C LYS A 394 9.23 27.87 -10.61
N PRO A 395 8.86 26.66 -11.14
CA PRO A 395 9.77 25.52 -11.14
C PRO A 395 11.03 25.80 -11.96
N LEU A 396 12.19 25.43 -11.41
CA LEU A 396 13.51 25.66 -12.03
C LEU A 396 14.03 24.43 -12.78
N ASN A 397 13.61 23.21 -12.38
CA ASN A 397 14.06 21.95 -12.94
C ASN A 397 12.86 21.05 -13.32
N ASN A 398 11.92 21.61 -14.09
CA ASN A 398 10.68 20.95 -14.49
C ASN A 398 10.79 20.09 -15.76
N ASN A 399 11.94 19.49 -15.99
CA ASN A 399 12.21 18.60 -17.11
C ASN A 399 13.00 17.37 -16.62
N LEU A 400 12.96 16.27 -17.39
CA LEU A 400 13.59 15.01 -17.00
C LEU A 400 15.12 14.99 -17.12
N LEU A 401 15.72 16.06 -17.64
CA LEU A 401 17.19 16.22 -17.63
C LEU A 401 17.67 16.69 -16.25
N ASP A 402 16.94 17.60 -15.62
CA ASP A 402 17.34 18.23 -14.35
C ASP A 402 16.63 17.64 -13.14
N TYR A 403 15.39 17.18 -13.28
CA TYR A 403 14.70 16.41 -12.23
C TYR A 403 15.19 14.96 -12.26
N LYS A 404 15.88 14.54 -11.20
CA LYS A 404 16.62 13.29 -11.16
C LYS A 404 15.73 12.13 -10.65
N LEU A 405 15.01 11.48 -11.55
CA LEU A 405 14.40 10.18 -11.26
C LEU A 405 15.51 9.13 -11.11
N SER A 406 15.35 8.24 -10.13
CA SER A 406 16.24 7.10 -9.99
C SER A 406 16.05 6.12 -11.16
N THR A 407 17.16 5.55 -11.64
CA THR A 407 17.18 4.58 -12.71
C THR A 407 17.49 3.19 -12.16
N ILE A 408 17.40 2.16 -12.99
CA ILE A 408 17.79 0.78 -12.61
C ILE A 408 19.24 0.68 -12.13
N MET A 409 20.11 1.61 -12.56
CA MET A 409 21.53 1.65 -12.16
C MET A 409 21.72 2.25 -10.76
N ASP A 410 20.72 2.95 -10.23
CA ASP A 410 20.74 3.56 -8.90
C ASP A 410 20.16 2.63 -7.82
N HIS A 411 19.56 1.53 -8.25
CA HIS A 411 18.95 0.56 -7.34
C HIS A 411 19.86 -0.64 -7.09
N PRO A 412 19.90 -1.15 -5.84
CA PRO A 412 20.38 -2.50 -5.57
C PRO A 412 19.34 -3.53 -6.03
N HIS A 413 19.54 -4.78 -5.68
CA HIS A 413 18.45 -5.75 -5.71
C HIS A 413 17.33 -5.27 -4.79
N LEU A 414 16.11 -5.22 -5.32
CA LEU A 414 14.90 -4.87 -4.55
C LEU A 414 14.25 -6.18 -4.10
N GLU A 415 14.31 -6.47 -2.83
CA GLU A 415 13.66 -7.66 -2.27
C GLU A 415 12.28 -7.32 -1.73
N ALA A 416 11.28 -8.13 -2.09
CA ALA A 416 9.92 -8.03 -1.58
C ALA A 416 9.51 -9.35 -0.92
N GLN A 417 9.13 -9.29 0.35
CA GLN A 417 8.59 -10.43 1.06
C GLN A 417 7.20 -10.14 1.60
N PHE A 418 6.40 -11.18 1.74
CA PHE A 418 5.04 -11.06 2.22
C PHE A 418 4.81 -11.92 3.45
N VAL A 419 4.09 -11.34 4.39
CA VAL A 419 3.46 -12.04 5.51
C VAL A 419 1.97 -12.08 5.20
N GLU A 420 1.39 -13.28 5.14
CA GLU A 420 -0.01 -13.42 4.76
C GLU A 420 -0.90 -13.66 5.99
N ASN A 421 -1.55 -12.60 6.47
CA ASN A 421 -2.60 -12.67 7.47
C ASN A 421 -3.93 -12.26 6.82
N ALA A 422 -4.79 -13.24 6.54
CA ALA A 422 -6.07 -12.99 5.89
C ALA A 422 -6.94 -12.03 6.73
N GLU A 423 -7.35 -10.92 6.13
CA GLU A 423 -8.21 -9.93 6.79
C GLU A 423 -9.65 -10.47 6.96
N PRO A 424 -10.14 -10.63 8.19
CA PRO A 424 -11.46 -11.21 8.43
C PRO A 424 -12.61 -10.39 7.84
N THR A 425 -12.42 -9.06 7.73
CA THR A 425 -13.42 -8.15 7.20
C THR A 425 -13.36 -7.99 5.68
N SER A 426 -12.48 -8.72 4.99
CA SER A 426 -12.32 -8.67 3.53
C SER A 426 -13.01 -9.86 2.85
N ALA A 427 -13.59 -9.63 1.67
CA ALA A 427 -14.22 -10.70 0.88
C ALA A 427 -13.26 -11.81 0.46
N PHE A 428 -11.98 -11.48 0.24
CA PHE A 428 -10.92 -12.40 -0.18
C PHE A 428 -9.72 -12.40 0.78
N GLY A 429 -9.86 -11.80 1.96
CA GLY A 429 -8.78 -11.70 2.95
C GLY A 429 -7.70 -10.68 2.60
N THR A 430 -7.93 -9.77 1.65
CA THR A 430 -6.96 -8.80 1.15
C THR A 430 -6.94 -7.52 1.97
N LYS A 431 -5.80 -6.80 1.97
CA LYS A 431 -5.59 -5.46 2.55
C LYS A 431 -4.91 -4.55 1.52
N ALA A 432 -4.62 -3.29 1.88
CA ALA A 432 -3.95 -2.32 1.01
C ALA A 432 -2.56 -2.80 0.56
N LEU A 433 -2.23 -2.57 -0.72
CA LEU A 433 -0.93 -2.90 -1.30
C LEU A 433 -0.37 -1.77 -2.19
N GLY A 434 -1.25 -1.03 -2.88
CA GLY A 434 -0.81 -0.11 -3.94
C GLY A 434 0.08 1.03 -3.46
N GLU A 435 -0.21 1.64 -2.33
CA GLU A 435 0.47 2.84 -1.83
C GLU A 435 1.48 2.56 -0.70
N PRO A 436 1.20 1.63 0.24
CA PRO A 436 2.05 1.42 1.41
C PRO A 436 3.53 1.19 1.13
N PRO A 437 3.94 0.45 0.08
CA PRO A 437 5.37 0.20 -0.18
C PRO A 437 6.22 1.44 -0.43
N ALA A 438 5.58 2.59 -0.73
CA ALA A 438 6.26 3.86 -0.92
C ALA A 438 6.53 4.62 0.41
N CYS A 439 6.08 4.12 1.56
CA CYS A 439 6.08 4.89 2.80
C CYS A 439 7.38 4.77 3.60
N SER A 440 7.93 3.57 3.77
CA SER A 440 9.03 3.31 4.72
C SER A 440 10.44 3.28 4.11
N GLY A 441 10.58 3.32 2.77
CA GLY A 441 11.91 3.22 2.14
C GLY A 441 12.82 4.42 2.43
N ALA A 442 12.35 5.64 2.26
CA ALA A 442 13.14 6.84 2.54
C ALA A 442 13.54 6.98 4.01
N PRO A 443 12.64 6.78 5.00
CA PRO A 443 13.06 6.80 6.41
C PRO A 443 14.01 5.65 6.77
N ALA A 444 13.89 4.45 6.17
CA ALA A 444 14.85 3.38 6.39
C ALA A 444 16.25 3.75 5.90
N ILE A 445 16.35 4.39 4.73
CA ILE A 445 17.61 4.93 4.20
C ILE A 445 18.17 6.02 5.12
N ARG A 446 17.33 6.96 5.59
CA ARG A 446 17.72 8.00 6.57
C ARG A 446 18.30 7.38 7.83
N ASN A 447 17.65 6.36 8.37
CA ASN A 447 18.06 5.69 9.59
C ASN A 447 19.37 4.90 9.39
N ALA A 448 19.58 4.32 8.20
CA ALA A 448 20.84 3.69 7.84
C ALA A 448 22.01 4.70 7.75
N ILE A 449 21.77 5.89 7.17
CA ILE A 449 22.75 6.97 7.13
C ILE A 449 23.09 7.45 8.54
N TYR A 450 22.08 7.60 9.41
CA TYR A 450 22.27 7.96 10.81
C TYR A 450 23.08 6.89 11.55
N ASN A 451 22.81 5.63 11.32
CA ASN A 451 23.59 4.52 11.90
C ASN A 451 25.06 4.56 11.44
N ALA A 452 25.33 4.83 10.14
CA ALA A 452 26.67 4.90 9.58
C ALA A 452 27.50 6.09 10.09
N THR A 453 26.85 7.25 10.24
CA THR A 453 27.58 8.52 10.41
C THR A 453 27.44 9.13 11.81
N GLY A 454 26.40 8.78 12.54
CA GLY A 454 26.00 9.45 13.77
C GLY A 454 25.30 10.80 13.55
N VAL A 455 25.05 11.20 12.30
CA VAL A 455 24.44 12.48 11.94
C VAL A 455 22.97 12.29 11.63
N ALA A 456 22.10 12.88 12.44
CA ALA A 456 20.67 12.91 12.19
C ALA A 456 20.34 13.88 11.07
N ILE A 457 19.58 13.40 10.06
CA ILE A 457 19.11 14.20 8.94
C ILE A 457 17.60 14.30 9.04
N ASP A 458 17.11 15.52 9.06
CA ASP A 458 15.70 15.90 9.25
C ASP A 458 15.04 16.48 8.00
N GLN A 459 15.64 16.24 6.85
CA GLN A 459 15.19 16.73 5.55
C GLN A 459 15.21 15.63 4.50
N ASP A 460 14.15 15.59 3.68
CA ASP A 460 13.97 14.71 2.54
C ASP A 460 13.74 15.56 1.27
N PRO A 461 14.42 15.28 0.13
CA PRO A 461 15.41 14.23 -0.12
C PRO A 461 16.79 14.52 0.50
N ILE A 462 17.51 13.44 0.83
CA ILE A 462 18.87 13.46 1.39
C ILE A 462 19.88 13.58 0.24
N THR A 463 19.92 14.75 -0.38
CA THR A 463 20.82 15.03 -1.52
C THR A 463 22.28 15.24 -1.06
N PRO A 464 23.29 15.12 -1.96
CA PRO A 464 24.67 15.45 -1.62
C PRO A 464 24.84 16.83 -0.99
N HIS A 465 24.03 17.80 -1.38
CA HIS A 465 24.05 19.15 -0.80
C HIS A 465 23.56 19.18 0.66
N VAL A 466 22.52 18.41 0.97
CA VAL A 466 22.03 18.23 2.35
C VAL A 466 23.09 17.55 3.21
N LEU A 467 23.71 16.49 2.69
CA LEU A 467 24.79 15.77 3.38
C LEU A 467 25.99 16.68 3.65
N PHE A 468 26.45 17.43 2.65
CA PHE A 468 27.57 18.36 2.81
C PHE A 468 27.32 19.35 3.94
N ARG A 469 26.14 20.00 3.94
CA ARG A 469 25.77 20.95 5.01
C ARG A 469 25.78 20.28 6.37
N ARG A 470 25.09 19.13 6.51
CA ARG A 470 24.98 18.45 7.82
C ARG A 470 26.31 17.88 8.31
N PHE A 471 27.12 17.29 7.41
CA PHE A 471 28.43 16.77 7.77
C PHE A 471 29.42 17.87 8.17
N THR A 472 29.33 19.07 7.56
CA THR A 472 30.12 20.23 7.97
C THR A 472 29.67 20.75 9.34
N GLU A 473 28.36 20.92 9.56
CA GLU A 473 27.79 21.35 10.83
C GLU A 473 28.19 20.41 12.00
N GLU A 474 28.26 19.10 11.76
CA GLU A 474 28.63 18.10 12.76
C GLU A 474 30.15 17.77 12.77
N GLY A 475 30.96 18.48 12.00
CA GLY A 475 32.42 18.39 11.99
C GLY A 475 33.00 17.11 11.38
N LEU A 476 32.21 16.36 10.58
CA LEU A 476 32.71 15.21 9.82
C LEU A 476 33.49 15.62 8.58
N ILE A 477 33.17 16.77 7.99
CA ILE A 477 33.93 17.44 6.92
C ILE A 477 34.49 18.71 7.50
N ARG A 478 35.81 18.93 7.28
CA ARG A 478 36.49 20.17 7.64
C ARG A 478 36.77 20.96 6.40
N ASP A 479 36.60 22.29 6.46
CA ASP A 479 36.95 23.23 5.41
C ASP A 479 38.45 23.16 5.04
#